data_d82783dc60b471411385e461ee387849
#
_entry.id   d82783dc60b471411385e461ee387849
#
_cell.length_a   1.000
_cell.length_b   1.000
_cell.length_c   1.000
_cell.angle_alpha   90.00
_cell.angle_beta   90.00
_cell.angle_gamma   90.00
#
_symmetry.space_group_name_H-M   'P 1'
#
loop_
_entity.id
_entity.type
_entity.pdbx_description
1 polymer ?
#
loop_
_entity_poly.entity_id
_entity_poly.type
_entity_poly.pdbx_seq_one_letter_code
_entity_poly.pdbx_strand_id
1 'polypeptide(L)'
;MAQPLDRRALLLASTAAAAACTVPGSASSPSRQPQRADAEREAQVARQELFAHLQQVAHGQTPITPAERALRRRRAAELLTLSQAEAILVEPGPTLTWLTGVTWGRSERLFALVVYAEGSHQWICPSFERSRAQAKVDASPGLGGEMVEWAEHEYPYRLLAAELQRRGVQQLAIENSVRHVHVARLARAWSGRMVLGDAWLVALRAQKDEHELQLLRRASELTQLAVREVALTLQPGLTGAEVAARMAAAHEALGMSGSWCLALVGPAAALPHGDHSPRPVAKGDLLLVDTGATLLEYQSDTTRTWCVEGEPGVEAQRAWQATRSAQVAAFESIRPGVPCRTVDAAARASLERSGFGAGYAALTHRLGHGIGMEGHEDPYFDGGSEVILAPGMTLSNEPGVYREGSFGVRIEDIVVVTDTGADHFGAWQTDWRSPA
;
A
#
# COMPACT_ATOMS: atom_id res chain seq x y z
N MET A 1 24.18 -5.90 39.32
CA MET A 1 25.13 -4.74 39.40
C MET A 1 25.78 -4.58 38.06
N ALA A 2 25.28 -3.66 37.23
CA ALA A 2 25.85 -3.32 35.93
C ALA A 2 26.64 -2.02 36.12
N GLN A 3 27.91 -2.03 35.73
CA GLN A 3 28.80 -0.86 35.78
C GLN A 3 28.37 0.15 34.72
N PRO A 4 28.49 1.46 34.96
CA PRO A 4 28.20 2.50 33.99
C PRO A 4 29.30 2.58 32.92
N LEU A 5 28.91 2.61 31.66
CA LEU A 5 29.77 2.85 30.51
C LEU A 5 30.37 4.26 30.55
N ASP A 6 31.70 4.32 30.59
CA ASP A 6 32.47 5.57 30.60
C ASP A 6 32.37 6.30 29.25
N ARG A 7 31.71 7.47 29.26
CA ARG A 7 31.49 8.35 28.10
C ARG A 7 32.78 9.01 27.54
N ARG A 8 33.94 8.77 28.16
CA ARG A 8 35.22 9.36 27.70
C ARG A 8 35.97 8.55 26.67
N ALA A 9 35.58 7.29 26.39
CA ALA A 9 36.27 6.42 25.45
C ALA A 9 35.80 6.60 23.98
N LEU A 10 34.76 7.39 23.69
CA LEU A 10 34.23 7.56 22.33
C LEU A 10 34.73 8.83 21.61
N LEU A 11 35.63 9.62 22.22
CA LEU A 11 36.07 10.93 21.68
C LEU A 11 37.55 10.96 21.25
N LEU A 12 38.26 9.84 21.23
CA LEU A 12 39.69 9.80 20.96
C LEU A 12 40.13 8.94 19.74
N ALA A 13 39.23 8.70 18.79
CA ALA A 13 39.53 7.93 17.58
C ALA A 13 39.37 8.73 16.26
N SER A 14 39.66 10.03 16.26
CA SER A 14 39.59 10.82 15.02
C SER A 14 40.71 11.91 14.95
N THR A 15 41.97 11.52 15.19
CA THR A 15 43.11 12.35 14.78
C THR A 15 44.32 11.44 14.56
N ALA A 16 44.51 10.99 13.33
CA ALA A 16 45.84 10.71 12.71
C ALA A 16 45.60 10.12 11.31
N ALA A 17 45.93 10.89 10.28
CA ALA A 17 46.70 10.56 9.10
C ALA A 17 46.31 11.48 7.94
N ALA A 18 46.79 12.70 7.95
CA ALA A 18 46.97 13.46 6.72
C ALA A 18 48.35 13.12 6.17
N ALA A 19 48.41 12.09 5.32
CA ALA A 19 49.56 11.86 4.45
C ALA A 19 49.23 12.36 3.06
N ALA A 20 49.87 13.47 2.66
CA ALA A 20 49.76 14.03 1.33
C ALA A 20 50.36 13.06 0.30
N CYS A 21 49.49 12.40 -0.48
CA CYS A 21 49.88 11.79 -1.74
C CYS A 21 49.47 12.75 -2.87
N THR A 22 50.47 13.44 -3.44
CA THR A 22 50.37 14.13 -4.72
C THR A 22 50.19 13.10 -5.82
N VAL A 23 48.95 13.00 -6.37
CA VAL A 23 48.66 12.23 -7.57
C VAL A 23 48.81 13.18 -8.78
N PRO A 24 49.51 12.79 -9.87
CA PRO A 24 49.60 13.61 -11.08
C PRO A 24 48.23 13.78 -11.71
N GLY A 25 47.96 15.00 -12.22
CA GLY A 25 46.69 15.39 -12.80
C GLY A 25 46.17 14.42 -13.87
N SER A 26 45.10 13.74 -13.58
CA SER A 26 44.26 13.10 -14.57
C SER A 26 43.39 14.18 -15.23
N ALA A 27 43.55 14.33 -16.53
CA ALA A 27 42.68 15.15 -17.37
C ALA A 27 41.22 14.78 -17.10
N SER A 28 40.43 15.71 -16.65
CA SER A 28 38.97 15.60 -16.47
C SER A 28 38.34 15.32 -17.84
N SER A 29 37.89 14.07 -18.06
CA SER A 29 37.04 13.76 -19.19
C SER A 29 35.74 14.56 -19.07
N PRO A 30 35.26 15.25 -20.11
CA PRO A 30 34.04 16.04 -20.03
C PRO A 30 32.83 15.14 -19.83
N SER A 31 32.15 15.37 -18.74
CA SER A 31 30.75 15.09 -18.38
C SER A 31 29.96 14.10 -19.27
N ARG A 32 29.95 12.82 -18.85
CA ARG A 32 28.94 11.83 -19.32
C ARG A 32 27.54 12.04 -18.72
N GLN A 33 27.39 12.94 -17.75
CA GLN A 33 26.10 13.20 -17.07
C GLN A 33 25.00 13.87 -17.91
N PRO A 34 25.28 14.92 -18.70
CA PRO A 34 24.22 15.55 -19.51
C PRO A 34 23.67 14.61 -20.61
N GLN A 35 24.52 13.87 -21.30
CA GLN A 35 24.10 12.94 -22.38
C GLN A 35 23.20 11.81 -21.84
N ARG A 36 23.42 11.35 -20.62
CA ARG A 36 22.59 10.32 -19.99
C ARG A 36 21.21 10.88 -19.60
N ALA A 37 21.14 12.10 -19.08
CA ALA A 37 19.89 12.76 -18.75
C ALA A 37 19.03 13.05 -19.99
N ASP A 38 19.66 13.46 -21.10
CA ASP A 38 18.96 13.69 -22.36
C ASP A 38 18.41 12.39 -22.95
N ALA A 39 19.17 11.30 -22.94
CA ALA A 39 18.72 9.98 -23.41
C ALA A 39 17.57 9.41 -22.52
N GLU A 40 17.62 9.60 -21.20
CA GLU A 40 16.55 9.20 -20.29
C GLU A 40 15.27 10.00 -20.56
N ARG A 41 15.39 11.30 -20.85
CA ARG A 41 14.28 12.17 -21.21
C ARG A 41 13.65 11.80 -22.56
N GLU A 42 14.45 11.54 -23.58
CA GLU A 42 13.97 11.06 -24.88
C GLU A 42 13.22 9.71 -24.75
N ALA A 43 13.78 8.78 -23.98
CA ALA A 43 13.13 7.50 -23.70
C ALA A 43 11.82 7.67 -22.93
N GLN A 44 11.72 8.65 -22.03
CA GLN A 44 10.46 8.97 -21.32
C GLN A 44 9.42 9.52 -22.28
N VAL A 45 9.77 10.47 -23.16
CA VAL A 45 8.86 11.03 -24.16
C VAL A 45 8.35 9.93 -25.10
N ALA A 46 9.24 9.07 -25.60
CA ALA A 46 8.85 7.95 -26.47
C ALA A 46 7.85 6.98 -25.78
N ARG A 47 8.02 6.72 -24.48
CA ARG A 47 7.07 5.91 -23.71
C ARG A 47 5.73 6.61 -23.52
N GLN A 48 5.70 7.91 -23.28
CA GLN A 48 4.46 8.68 -23.16
C GLN A 48 3.69 8.70 -24.49
N GLU A 49 4.39 8.87 -25.61
CA GLU A 49 3.77 8.79 -26.96
C GLU A 49 3.17 7.41 -27.23
N LEU A 50 3.83 6.32 -26.79
CA LEU A 50 3.36 4.94 -26.97
C LEU A 50 1.98 4.70 -26.36
N PHE A 51 1.66 5.37 -25.26
CA PHE A 51 0.39 5.22 -24.51
C PHE A 51 -0.52 6.45 -24.61
N ALA A 52 -0.24 7.41 -25.51
CA ALA A 52 -1.02 8.65 -25.63
C ALA A 52 -2.51 8.39 -25.94
N HIS A 53 -2.84 7.30 -26.63
CA HIS A 53 -4.21 6.91 -26.91
C HIS A 53 -5.04 6.59 -25.66
N LEU A 54 -4.39 6.21 -24.54
CA LEU A 54 -5.06 5.93 -23.26
C LEU A 54 -5.56 7.20 -22.57
N GLN A 55 -5.05 8.38 -22.91
CA GLN A 55 -5.52 9.66 -22.36
C GLN A 55 -6.99 9.95 -22.68
N GLN A 56 -7.56 9.27 -23.68
CA GLN A 56 -8.98 9.38 -24.02
C GLN A 56 -9.88 8.51 -23.13
N VAL A 57 -9.29 7.62 -22.33
CA VAL A 57 -10.04 6.77 -21.42
C VAL A 57 -10.40 7.56 -20.17
N ALA A 58 -11.64 8.04 -20.08
CA ALA A 58 -12.13 8.70 -18.88
C ALA A 58 -12.23 7.70 -17.73
N HIS A 59 -11.73 8.07 -16.54
CA HIS A 59 -11.92 7.23 -15.34
C HIS A 59 -13.38 7.29 -14.84
N GLY A 60 -14.12 8.38 -15.14
CA GLY A 60 -15.56 8.50 -14.86
C GLY A 60 -15.92 8.60 -13.37
N GLN A 61 -14.94 8.74 -12.48
CA GLN A 61 -15.12 8.79 -11.04
C GLN A 61 -14.92 10.21 -10.49
N THR A 62 -15.53 10.47 -9.34
CA THR A 62 -15.38 11.72 -8.58
C THR A 62 -14.62 11.46 -7.28
N PRO A 63 -13.92 12.45 -6.72
CA PRO A 63 -13.32 12.31 -5.39
C PRO A 63 -14.36 12.13 -4.30
N ILE A 64 -14.00 11.46 -3.21
CA ILE A 64 -14.81 11.38 -1.99
C ILE A 64 -15.18 12.77 -1.51
N THR A 65 -16.47 12.99 -1.28
CA THR A 65 -17.02 14.30 -0.94
C THR A 65 -16.80 14.68 0.53
N PRO A 66 -16.84 15.98 0.86
CA PRO A 66 -16.81 16.42 2.25
C PRO A 66 -17.96 15.87 3.11
N ALA A 67 -19.13 15.62 2.52
CA ALA A 67 -20.28 15.03 3.21
C ALA A 67 -20.05 13.57 3.61
N GLU A 68 -19.44 12.78 2.73
CA GLU A 68 -19.04 11.39 3.02
C GLU A 68 -17.97 11.36 4.14
N ARG A 69 -16.98 12.23 4.07
CA ARG A 69 -15.97 12.35 5.15
C ARG A 69 -16.60 12.78 6.48
N ALA A 70 -17.60 13.65 6.47
CA ALA A 70 -18.35 14.00 7.68
C ALA A 70 -19.12 12.79 8.25
N LEU A 71 -19.70 11.94 7.39
CA LEU A 71 -20.33 10.69 7.81
C LEU A 71 -19.31 9.73 8.44
N ARG A 72 -18.11 9.60 7.86
CA ARG A 72 -17.02 8.77 8.40
C ARG A 72 -16.60 9.23 9.80
N ARG A 73 -16.47 10.54 10.04
CA ARG A 73 -16.19 11.08 11.38
C ARG A 73 -17.29 10.78 12.38
N ARG A 74 -18.58 10.87 11.98
CA ARG A 74 -19.70 10.48 12.86
C ARG A 74 -19.65 9.00 13.21
N ARG A 75 -19.44 8.11 12.24
CA ARG A 75 -19.27 6.66 12.50
C ARG A 75 -18.08 6.36 13.41
N ALA A 76 -16.97 7.08 13.26
CA ALA A 76 -15.84 6.96 14.17
C ALA A 76 -16.23 7.34 15.61
N ALA A 77 -16.97 8.43 15.82
CA ALA A 77 -17.46 8.86 17.12
C ALA A 77 -18.43 7.84 17.75
N GLU A 78 -19.35 7.28 16.96
CA GLU A 78 -20.28 6.23 17.39
C GLU A 78 -19.53 4.97 17.88
N LEU A 79 -18.52 4.52 17.14
CA LEU A 79 -17.70 3.37 17.52
C LEU A 79 -16.83 3.63 18.77
N LEU A 80 -16.34 4.86 18.94
CA LEU A 80 -15.66 5.26 20.19
C LEU A 80 -16.59 5.08 21.38
N THR A 81 -17.84 5.55 21.28
CA THR A 81 -18.86 5.40 22.34
C THR A 81 -19.11 3.92 22.66
N LEU A 82 -19.29 3.08 21.66
CA LEU A 82 -19.49 1.64 21.85
C LEU A 82 -18.31 0.93 22.49
N SER A 83 -17.11 1.43 22.28
CA SER A 83 -15.85 0.85 22.76
C SER A 83 -15.38 1.46 24.09
N GLN A 84 -16.17 2.35 24.68
CA GLN A 84 -15.84 3.05 25.93
C GLN A 84 -14.58 3.92 25.83
N ALA A 85 -14.17 4.33 24.65
CA ALA A 85 -13.14 5.35 24.47
C ALA A 85 -13.80 6.71 24.19
N GLU A 86 -13.28 7.73 24.84
CA GLU A 86 -13.83 9.08 24.70
C GLU A 86 -13.22 9.86 23.54
N ALA A 87 -12.05 9.41 23.03
CA ALA A 87 -11.40 10.02 21.88
C ALA A 87 -10.48 9.06 21.15
N ILE A 88 -10.12 9.39 19.89
CA ILE A 88 -9.06 8.74 19.12
C ILE A 88 -8.04 9.76 18.63
N LEU A 89 -6.76 9.44 18.80
CA LEU A 89 -5.62 10.19 18.27
C LEU A 89 -5.23 9.61 16.90
N VAL A 90 -5.19 10.47 15.88
CA VAL A 90 -4.81 10.12 14.51
C VAL A 90 -3.65 11.01 14.06
N GLU A 91 -2.56 10.39 13.61
CA GLU A 91 -1.39 11.07 13.02
C GLU A 91 -1.57 11.24 11.50
N PRO A 92 -0.77 12.11 10.82
CA PRO A 92 -0.77 12.17 9.36
C PRO A 92 -0.59 10.80 8.70
N GLY A 93 -1.47 10.49 7.78
CA GLY A 93 -1.51 9.21 7.09
C GLY A 93 -2.87 8.97 6.41
N PRO A 94 -3.08 7.78 5.87
CA PRO A 94 -4.32 7.44 5.16
C PRO A 94 -5.59 7.63 6.00
N THR A 95 -5.57 7.29 7.29
CA THR A 95 -6.71 7.48 8.20
C THR A 95 -7.06 8.96 8.36
N LEU A 96 -6.06 9.85 8.51
CA LEU A 96 -6.31 11.29 8.55
C LEU A 96 -7.00 11.76 7.27
N THR A 97 -6.47 11.35 6.11
CA THR A 97 -7.03 11.71 4.80
C THR A 97 -8.43 11.12 4.63
N TRP A 98 -8.66 9.87 5.03
CA TRP A 98 -9.97 9.20 4.97
C TRP A 98 -11.04 9.92 5.77
N LEU A 99 -10.70 10.40 6.97
CA LEU A 99 -11.61 11.14 7.84
C LEU A 99 -11.86 12.59 7.38
N THR A 100 -10.87 13.23 6.74
CA THR A 100 -10.88 14.71 6.59
C THR A 100 -10.63 15.22 5.19
N GLY A 101 -9.96 14.46 4.32
CA GLY A 101 -9.42 14.92 3.04
C GLY A 101 -8.11 15.71 3.18
N VAL A 102 -7.66 15.96 4.40
CA VAL A 102 -6.41 16.67 4.63
C VAL A 102 -5.23 15.72 4.50
N THR A 103 -4.34 16.01 3.58
CA THR A 103 -3.05 15.34 3.45
C THR A 103 -1.97 16.15 4.16
N TRP A 104 -1.16 15.48 5.00
CA TRP A 104 -0.07 16.11 5.73
C TRP A 104 1.14 15.20 5.79
N GLY A 105 2.34 15.76 5.63
CA GLY A 105 3.59 14.99 5.73
C GLY A 105 3.97 14.73 7.19
N ARG A 106 4.43 13.52 7.47
CA ARG A 106 5.00 13.18 8.79
C ARG A 106 6.35 13.87 8.98
N SER A 107 6.54 14.47 10.14
CA SER A 107 7.83 15.01 10.59
C SER A 107 8.07 14.59 12.05
N GLU A 108 9.16 15.05 12.66
CA GLU A 108 9.42 14.86 14.09
C GLU A 108 8.45 15.63 15.01
N ARG A 109 7.74 16.61 14.45
CA ARG A 109 6.78 17.45 15.15
C ARG A 109 5.42 16.78 15.25
N LEU A 110 4.75 16.95 16.37
CA LEU A 110 3.39 16.46 16.55
C LEU A 110 2.41 17.32 15.75
N PHE A 111 1.89 16.77 14.69
CA PHE A 111 0.66 17.19 14.04
C PHE A 111 -0.34 16.05 14.14
N ALA A 112 -1.55 16.30 14.63
CA ALA A 112 -2.52 15.24 14.84
C ALA A 112 -3.96 15.75 14.79
N LEU A 113 -4.89 14.84 14.49
CA LEU A 113 -6.33 14.99 14.68
C LEU A 113 -6.74 14.21 15.93
N VAL A 114 -7.53 14.81 16.79
CA VAL A 114 -8.24 14.12 17.87
C VAL A 114 -9.73 14.19 17.56
N VAL A 115 -10.36 13.03 17.36
CA VAL A 115 -11.82 12.91 17.20
C VAL A 115 -12.41 12.45 18.52
N TYR A 116 -13.45 13.11 19.01
CA TYR A 116 -14.11 12.82 20.26
C TYR A 116 -15.41 12.05 20.07
N ALA A 117 -15.78 11.24 21.05
CA ALA A 117 -16.96 10.39 21.00
C ALA A 117 -18.28 11.21 20.87
N GLU A 118 -18.30 12.47 21.35
CA GLU A 118 -19.43 13.38 21.14
C GLU A 118 -19.53 13.97 19.72
N GLY A 119 -18.59 13.62 18.83
CA GLY A 119 -18.60 13.99 17.41
C GLY A 119 -17.80 15.25 17.05
N SER A 120 -17.25 15.97 18.02
CA SER A 120 -16.33 17.08 17.73
C SER A 120 -14.91 16.56 17.42
N HIS A 121 -14.07 17.44 16.90
CA HIS A 121 -12.66 17.13 16.69
C HIS A 121 -11.78 18.37 16.87
N GLN A 122 -10.49 18.13 17.14
CA GLN A 122 -9.47 19.14 17.30
C GLN A 122 -8.22 18.77 16.49
N TRP A 123 -7.50 19.81 16.04
CA TRP A 123 -6.21 19.70 15.41
C TRP A 123 -5.11 20.10 16.38
N ILE A 124 -4.10 19.28 16.56
CA ILE A 124 -2.89 19.62 17.31
C ILE A 124 -1.84 20.00 16.30
N CYS A 125 -1.39 21.25 16.33
CA CYS A 125 -0.59 21.83 15.27
C CYS A 125 0.58 22.67 15.80
N PRO A 126 1.80 22.58 15.21
CA PRO A 126 2.85 23.57 15.48
C PRO A 126 2.39 24.95 15.06
N SER A 127 2.60 25.97 15.88
CA SER A 127 2.09 27.34 15.66
C SER A 127 2.60 27.96 14.35
N PHE A 128 3.85 27.69 13.95
CA PHE A 128 4.40 28.20 12.69
C PHE A 128 3.78 27.54 11.43
N GLU A 129 3.16 26.38 11.57
CA GLU A 129 2.44 25.68 10.49
C GLU A 129 0.93 25.98 10.46
N ARG A 130 0.43 26.78 11.41
CA ARG A 130 -1.00 27.05 11.59
C ARG A 130 -1.68 27.53 10.31
N SER A 131 -1.11 28.53 9.65
CA SER A 131 -1.72 29.13 8.45
C SER A 131 -1.85 28.09 7.32
N ARG A 132 -0.84 27.23 7.16
CA ARG A 132 -0.85 26.14 6.17
C ARG A 132 -1.87 25.06 6.53
N ALA A 133 -1.96 24.68 7.82
CA ALA A 133 -2.94 23.72 8.30
C ALA A 133 -4.36 24.25 8.13
N GLN A 134 -4.61 25.51 8.53
CA GLN A 134 -5.90 26.16 8.38
C GLN A 134 -6.35 26.21 6.91
N ALA A 135 -5.47 26.58 5.99
CA ALA A 135 -5.78 26.61 4.56
C ALA A 135 -6.21 25.25 4.02
N LYS A 136 -5.61 24.14 4.51
CA LYS A 136 -6.03 22.78 4.14
C LYS A 136 -7.39 22.39 4.75
N VAL A 137 -7.67 22.80 5.98
CA VAL A 137 -8.97 22.59 6.63
C VAL A 137 -10.06 23.37 5.90
N ASP A 138 -9.80 24.64 5.57
CA ASP A 138 -10.74 25.53 4.87
C ASP A 138 -11.02 25.05 3.42
N ALA A 139 -10.07 24.36 2.79
CA ALA A 139 -10.26 23.74 1.48
C ALA A 139 -11.24 22.53 1.51
N SER A 140 -11.62 22.04 2.71
CA SER A 140 -12.59 20.97 2.88
C SER A 140 -13.89 21.53 3.49
N PRO A 141 -14.92 21.85 2.69
CA PRO A 141 -16.16 22.47 3.18
C PRO A 141 -16.80 21.72 4.35
N GLY A 142 -17.11 22.42 5.43
CA GLY A 142 -17.74 21.86 6.63
C GLY A 142 -16.83 20.98 7.50
N LEU A 143 -15.53 20.92 7.22
CA LEU A 143 -14.59 20.19 8.06
C LEU A 143 -14.39 20.91 9.40
N GLY A 144 -13.86 22.13 9.40
CA GLY A 144 -13.64 22.93 10.62
C GLY A 144 -12.76 22.22 11.65
N GLY A 145 -13.12 22.39 12.92
CA GLY A 145 -12.39 21.86 14.06
C GLY A 145 -11.53 22.94 14.75
N GLU A 146 -11.38 22.83 16.07
CA GLU A 146 -10.55 23.74 16.85
C GLU A 146 -9.08 23.47 16.57
N MET A 147 -8.30 24.52 16.23
CA MET A 147 -6.85 24.42 16.05
C MET A 147 -6.15 24.74 17.38
N VAL A 148 -5.56 23.73 17.99
CA VAL A 148 -4.80 23.83 19.23
C VAL A 148 -3.32 23.90 18.89
N GLU A 149 -2.69 25.03 19.18
CA GLU A 149 -1.35 25.34 18.72
C GLU A 149 -0.31 25.17 19.83
N TRP A 150 0.87 24.71 19.46
CA TRP A 150 2.03 24.66 20.36
C TRP A 150 3.24 25.35 19.71
N ALA A 151 4.00 26.10 20.49
CA ALA A 151 5.21 26.78 20.02
C ALA A 151 6.43 25.85 20.11
N GLU A 152 7.47 26.11 19.28
CA GLU A 152 8.67 25.26 19.17
C GLU A 152 9.42 25.04 20.51
N HIS A 153 9.28 25.95 21.48
CA HIS A 153 9.86 25.83 22.83
C HIS A 153 8.95 25.09 23.83
N GLU A 154 7.72 24.73 23.43
CA GLU A 154 6.76 24.03 24.28
C GLU A 154 6.84 22.52 24.08
N TYR A 155 6.34 21.79 25.06
CA TYR A 155 6.23 20.34 24.98
C TYR A 155 4.81 19.95 24.55
N PRO A 156 4.58 19.59 23.26
CA PRO A 156 3.23 19.44 22.69
C PRO A 156 2.38 18.38 23.39
N TYR A 157 3.01 17.41 24.02
CA TYR A 157 2.29 16.33 24.72
C TYR A 157 1.69 16.81 26.06
N ARG A 158 2.22 17.88 26.69
CA ARG A 158 1.56 18.52 27.84
C ARG A 158 0.33 19.28 27.39
N LEU A 159 0.40 19.94 26.25
CA LEU A 159 -0.74 20.63 25.65
C LEU A 159 -1.84 19.61 25.31
N LEU A 160 -1.51 18.54 24.58
CA LEU A 160 -2.46 17.48 24.26
C LEU A 160 -3.05 16.86 25.54
N ALA A 161 -2.23 16.58 26.57
CA ALA A 161 -2.69 16.05 27.84
C ALA A 161 -3.68 16.98 28.54
N ALA A 162 -3.42 18.30 28.55
CA ALA A 162 -4.31 19.30 29.11
C ALA A 162 -5.66 19.36 28.37
N GLU A 163 -5.64 19.27 27.03
CA GLU A 163 -6.86 19.24 26.23
C GLU A 163 -7.69 17.97 26.49
N LEU A 164 -7.06 16.80 26.57
CA LEU A 164 -7.73 15.56 26.92
C LEU A 164 -8.36 15.63 28.30
N GLN A 165 -7.64 16.19 29.30
CA GLN A 165 -8.16 16.40 30.67
C GLN A 165 -9.32 17.40 30.68
N ARG A 166 -9.21 18.52 29.99
CA ARG A 166 -10.26 19.55 29.89
C ARG A 166 -11.55 18.97 29.34
N ARG A 167 -11.46 18.00 28.43
CA ARG A 167 -12.60 17.29 27.82
C ARG A 167 -13.04 16.05 28.59
N GLY A 168 -12.41 15.75 29.71
CA GLY A 168 -12.78 14.61 30.56
C GLY A 168 -12.40 13.25 30.00
N VAL A 169 -11.48 13.19 29.01
CA VAL A 169 -11.02 11.94 28.43
C VAL A 169 -10.25 11.12 29.45
N GLN A 170 -10.68 9.90 29.71
CA GLN A 170 -10.03 8.92 30.57
C GLN A 170 -9.39 7.80 29.75
N GLN A 171 -9.98 7.45 28.61
CA GLN A 171 -9.48 6.42 27.71
C GLN A 171 -9.34 6.98 26.29
N LEU A 172 -8.12 7.04 25.78
CA LEU A 172 -7.76 7.50 24.44
C LEU A 172 -7.43 6.30 23.56
N ALA A 173 -8.14 6.17 22.45
CA ALA A 173 -7.73 5.26 21.39
C ALA A 173 -6.54 5.84 20.61
N ILE A 174 -5.61 4.99 20.26
CA ILE A 174 -4.45 5.35 19.43
C ILE A 174 -4.60 4.63 18.09
N GLU A 175 -4.59 5.38 17.01
CA GLU A 175 -4.58 4.83 15.66
C GLU A 175 -3.28 4.06 15.43
N ASN A 176 -3.33 2.92 14.72
CA ASN A 176 -2.23 1.94 14.58
C ASN A 176 -0.95 2.55 14.03
N SER A 177 -1.07 3.49 13.09
CA SER A 177 0.08 4.10 12.43
C SER A 177 0.72 5.23 13.23
N VAL A 178 0.14 5.61 14.39
CA VAL A 178 0.72 6.60 15.29
C VAL A 178 2.05 6.10 15.82
N ARG A 179 3.09 6.85 15.54
CA ARG A 179 4.47 6.45 15.91
C ARG A 179 4.61 6.28 17.42
N HIS A 180 5.24 5.19 17.81
CA HIS A 180 5.51 4.87 19.23
C HIS A 180 6.14 6.03 20.01
N VAL A 181 6.96 6.87 19.38
CA VAL A 181 7.56 8.03 20.02
C VAL A 181 6.52 9.02 20.56
N HIS A 182 5.41 9.24 19.83
CA HIS A 182 4.33 10.12 20.28
C HIS A 182 3.55 9.48 21.43
N VAL A 183 3.25 8.20 21.35
CA VAL A 183 2.59 7.42 22.43
C VAL A 183 3.42 7.45 23.71
N ALA A 184 4.71 7.12 23.61
CA ALA A 184 5.62 7.10 24.77
C ALA A 184 5.82 8.49 25.40
N ARG A 185 5.81 9.56 24.62
CA ARG A 185 5.91 10.93 25.11
C ARG A 185 4.60 11.41 25.75
N LEU A 186 3.46 11.06 25.16
CA LEU A 186 2.15 11.34 25.74
C LEU A 186 1.97 10.61 27.09
N ALA A 187 2.37 9.35 27.20
CA ALA A 187 2.31 8.57 28.44
C ALA A 187 3.08 9.20 29.62
N ARG A 188 4.08 10.03 29.34
CA ARG A 188 4.81 10.78 30.38
C ARG A 188 4.10 12.06 30.81
N ALA A 189 3.16 12.56 30.00
CA ALA A 189 2.45 13.80 30.24
C ALA A 189 1.01 13.62 30.68
N TRP A 190 0.42 12.48 30.41
CA TRP A 190 -0.99 12.18 30.63
C TRP A 190 -1.16 10.85 31.36
N SER A 191 -2.00 10.82 32.39
CA SER A 191 -2.24 9.66 33.25
C SER A 191 -3.44 8.81 32.85
N GLY A 192 -4.18 9.21 31.80
CA GLY A 192 -5.29 8.43 31.27
C GLY A 192 -4.83 7.15 30.56
N ARG A 193 -5.77 6.28 30.30
CA ARG A 193 -5.51 4.99 29.64
C ARG A 193 -5.41 5.17 28.12
N MET A 194 -4.35 4.67 27.52
CA MET A 194 -4.24 4.54 26.07
C MET A 194 -4.56 3.10 25.66
N VAL A 195 -5.37 2.95 24.63
CA VAL A 195 -5.75 1.66 24.04
C VAL A 195 -5.49 1.66 22.56
N LEU A 196 -5.21 0.50 21.99
CA LEU A 196 -5.02 0.36 20.55
C LEU A 196 -6.36 0.56 19.82
N GLY A 197 -6.34 1.31 18.74
CA GLY A 197 -7.53 1.64 17.94
C GLY A 197 -7.86 0.66 16.81
N ASP A 198 -7.13 -0.46 16.70
CA ASP A 198 -7.19 -1.42 15.58
C ASP A 198 -8.60 -1.92 15.28
N ALA A 199 -9.31 -2.41 16.31
CA ALA A 199 -10.65 -2.98 16.11
C ALA A 199 -11.64 -1.99 15.47
N TRP A 200 -11.45 -0.69 15.70
CA TRP A 200 -12.33 0.36 15.14
C TRP A 200 -11.93 0.74 13.73
N LEU A 201 -10.62 0.78 13.45
CA LEU A 201 -10.13 1.10 12.12
C LEU A 201 -10.37 -0.03 11.14
N VAL A 202 -10.17 -1.28 11.57
CA VAL A 202 -10.56 -2.45 10.77
C VAL A 202 -12.06 -2.38 10.47
N ALA A 203 -12.91 -2.08 11.46
CA ALA A 203 -14.34 -1.97 11.24
C ALA A 203 -14.72 -0.80 10.32
N LEU A 204 -14.03 0.34 10.43
CA LEU A 204 -14.37 1.54 9.65
C LEU A 204 -13.79 1.53 8.24
N ARG A 205 -12.51 1.15 8.07
CA ARG A 205 -11.80 1.23 6.80
C ARG A 205 -11.89 -0.05 5.99
N ALA A 206 -11.99 -1.21 6.65
CA ALA A 206 -12.10 -2.49 5.96
C ALA A 206 -13.42 -2.63 5.20
N GLN A 207 -14.53 -2.13 5.76
CA GLN A 207 -15.84 -2.15 5.10
C GLN A 207 -16.01 -0.87 4.27
N LYS A 208 -15.75 -0.96 2.98
CA LYS A 208 -15.86 0.13 2.02
C LYS A 208 -17.31 0.48 1.78
N ASP A 209 -17.60 1.77 1.68
CA ASP A 209 -18.88 2.24 1.16
C ASP A 209 -18.95 2.09 -0.37
N GLU A 210 -20.14 2.31 -0.94
CA GLU A 210 -20.37 2.12 -2.38
C GLU A 210 -19.46 2.98 -3.25
N HIS A 211 -19.17 4.21 -2.84
CA HIS A 211 -18.28 5.11 -3.59
C HIS A 211 -16.83 4.63 -3.55
N GLU A 212 -16.36 4.16 -2.37
CA GLU A 212 -15.03 3.55 -2.22
C GLU A 212 -14.89 2.31 -3.11
N LEU A 213 -15.93 1.46 -3.17
CA LEU A 213 -15.95 0.27 -4.02
C LEU A 213 -15.89 0.63 -5.51
N GLN A 214 -16.59 1.68 -5.94
CA GLN A 214 -16.53 2.17 -7.33
C GLN A 214 -15.14 2.68 -7.69
N LEU A 215 -14.46 3.40 -6.78
CA LEU A 215 -13.11 3.89 -6.98
C LEU A 215 -12.09 2.73 -7.08
N LEU A 216 -12.17 1.76 -6.17
CA LEU A 216 -11.29 0.58 -6.15
C LEU A 216 -11.50 -0.29 -7.40
N ARG A 217 -12.76 -0.55 -7.77
CA ARG A 217 -13.11 -1.29 -8.99
C ARG A 217 -12.52 -0.61 -10.21
N ARG A 218 -12.72 0.71 -10.32
CA ARG A 218 -12.21 1.46 -11.46
C ARG A 218 -10.69 1.53 -11.51
N ALA A 219 -10.03 1.68 -10.37
CA ALA A 219 -8.58 1.64 -10.27
C ALA A 219 -8.03 0.29 -10.76
N SER A 220 -8.64 -0.83 -10.34
CA SER A 220 -8.27 -2.18 -10.77
C SER A 220 -8.49 -2.40 -12.28
N GLU A 221 -9.62 -1.96 -12.82
CA GLU A 221 -9.93 -2.05 -14.25
C GLU A 221 -8.92 -1.26 -15.11
N LEU A 222 -8.56 -0.05 -14.67
CA LEU A 222 -7.57 0.78 -15.36
C LEU A 222 -6.17 0.16 -15.31
N THR A 223 -5.79 -0.40 -14.18
CA THR A 223 -4.50 -1.12 -14.04
C THR A 223 -4.47 -2.37 -14.94
N GLN A 224 -5.55 -3.14 -15.00
CA GLN A 224 -5.65 -4.28 -15.92
C GLN A 224 -5.60 -3.83 -17.40
N LEU A 225 -6.20 -2.69 -17.73
CA LEU A 225 -6.07 -2.09 -19.05
C LEU A 225 -4.60 -1.70 -19.33
N ALA A 226 -3.93 -1.06 -18.39
CA ALA A 226 -2.50 -0.72 -18.52
C ALA A 226 -1.65 -1.97 -18.77
N VAL A 227 -1.87 -3.06 -18.01
CA VAL A 227 -1.16 -4.34 -18.21
C VAL A 227 -1.38 -4.89 -19.62
N ARG A 228 -2.64 -4.89 -20.13
CA ARG A 228 -2.94 -5.36 -21.49
C ARG A 228 -2.23 -4.52 -22.54
N GLU A 229 -2.29 -3.20 -22.44
CA GLU A 229 -1.68 -2.29 -23.40
C GLU A 229 -0.14 -2.39 -23.40
N VAL A 230 0.45 -2.51 -22.21
CA VAL A 230 1.89 -2.75 -22.08
C VAL A 230 2.27 -4.09 -22.70
N ALA A 231 1.51 -5.15 -22.45
CA ALA A 231 1.79 -6.49 -23.01
C ALA A 231 1.87 -6.48 -24.54
N LEU A 232 1.06 -5.66 -25.23
CA LEU A 232 1.09 -5.49 -26.69
C LEU A 232 2.41 -4.87 -27.20
N THR A 233 3.17 -4.22 -26.34
CA THR A 233 4.43 -3.57 -26.69
C THR A 233 5.66 -4.41 -26.36
N LEU A 234 5.47 -5.56 -25.70
CA LEU A 234 6.59 -6.37 -25.22
C LEU A 234 7.16 -7.28 -26.33
N GLN A 235 8.45 -7.45 -26.25
CA GLN A 235 9.21 -8.35 -27.11
C GLN A 235 10.42 -8.92 -26.35
N PRO A 236 10.98 -10.06 -26.75
CA PRO A 236 12.22 -10.56 -26.19
C PRO A 236 13.35 -9.51 -26.23
N GLY A 237 14.17 -9.49 -25.20
CA GLY A 237 15.27 -8.53 -25.04
C GLY A 237 14.97 -7.39 -24.07
N LEU A 238 13.67 -7.11 -23.74
CA LEU A 238 13.31 -6.12 -22.74
C LEU A 238 13.61 -6.62 -21.32
N THR A 239 14.06 -5.72 -20.47
CA THR A 239 14.29 -5.99 -19.06
C THR A 239 13.05 -5.70 -18.21
N GLY A 240 12.97 -6.26 -16.98
CA GLY A 240 11.90 -5.92 -16.04
C GLY A 240 11.81 -4.42 -15.75
N ALA A 241 12.93 -3.72 -15.70
CA ALA A 241 12.96 -2.26 -15.49
C ALA A 241 12.31 -1.49 -16.66
N GLU A 242 12.50 -1.94 -17.89
CA GLU A 242 11.86 -1.35 -19.07
C GLU A 242 10.35 -1.64 -19.10
N VAL A 243 9.93 -2.84 -18.66
CA VAL A 243 8.51 -3.17 -18.48
C VAL A 243 7.90 -2.26 -17.42
N ALA A 244 8.54 -2.10 -16.26
CA ALA A 244 8.07 -1.22 -15.18
C ALA A 244 7.96 0.25 -15.64
N ALA A 245 8.92 0.74 -16.44
CA ALA A 245 8.85 2.08 -17.01
C ALA A 245 7.68 2.29 -17.98
N ARG A 246 7.31 1.26 -18.76
CA ARG A 246 6.12 1.26 -19.61
C ARG A 246 4.83 1.24 -18.80
N MET A 247 4.79 0.44 -17.72
CA MET A 247 3.65 0.42 -16.79
C MET A 247 3.40 1.80 -16.18
N ALA A 248 4.46 2.48 -15.72
CA ALA A 248 4.35 3.84 -15.19
C ALA A 248 3.77 4.82 -16.22
N ALA A 249 4.24 4.77 -17.48
CA ALA A 249 3.72 5.63 -18.55
C ALA A 249 2.24 5.31 -18.91
N ALA A 250 1.85 4.04 -18.91
CA ALA A 250 0.47 3.64 -19.17
C ALA A 250 -0.48 4.09 -18.04
N HIS A 251 -0.08 3.92 -16.77
CA HIS A 251 -0.86 4.43 -15.62
C HIS A 251 -1.00 5.96 -15.65
N GLU A 252 0.09 6.68 -15.93
CA GLU A 252 0.05 8.15 -16.07
C GLU A 252 -0.90 8.58 -17.19
N ALA A 253 -0.86 7.92 -18.36
CA ALA A 253 -1.76 8.20 -19.47
C ALA A 253 -3.24 7.95 -19.13
N LEU A 254 -3.52 6.99 -18.24
CA LEU A 254 -4.87 6.71 -17.70
C LEU A 254 -5.30 7.66 -16.57
N GLY A 255 -4.49 8.68 -16.24
CA GLY A 255 -4.78 9.65 -15.18
C GLY A 255 -4.58 9.11 -13.76
N MET A 256 -3.88 8.01 -13.60
CA MET A 256 -3.51 7.45 -12.30
C MET A 256 -2.18 8.03 -11.81
N SER A 257 -1.94 7.98 -10.51
CA SER A 257 -0.72 8.47 -9.86
C SER A 257 -0.08 7.37 -8.98
N GLY A 258 1.14 7.61 -8.49
CA GLY A 258 1.78 6.67 -7.55
C GLY A 258 1.99 5.27 -8.13
N SER A 259 2.20 5.16 -9.44
CA SER A 259 2.44 3.87 -10.11
C SER A 259 3.67 3.16 -9.55
N TRP A 260 3.52 1.88 -9.28
CA TRP A 260 4.58 0.97 -8.93
C TRP A 260 4.48 -0.30 -9.77
N CYS A 261 5.60 -0.97 -9.99
CA CYS A 261 5.62 -2.19 -10.77
C CYS A 261 6.84 -3.05 -10.41
N LEU A 262 6.59 -4.30 -10.10
CA LEU A 262 7.56 -5.37 -9.95
C LEU A 262 7.43 -6.29 -11.18
N ALA A 263 8.35 -6.17 -12.12
CA ALA A 263 8.38 -7.00 -13.32
C ALA A 263 9.53 -8.00 -13.24
N LEU A 264 9.21 -9.28 -13.09
CA LEU A 264 10.15 -10.37 -12.84
C LEU A 264 10.20 -11.34 -14.03
N VAL A 265 11.40 -11.59 -14.54
CA VAL A 265 11.62 -12.39 -15.75
C VAL A 265 12.15 -13.77 -15.42
N GLY A 266 11.45 -14.82 -15.79
CA GLY A 266 11.88 -16.22 -15.67
C GLY A 266 12.34 -16.58 -14.25
N PRO A 267 13.61 -17.00 -14.04
CA PRO A 267 14.12 -17.36 -12.72
C PRO A 267 14.10 -16.26 -11.66
N ALA A 268 14.08 -14.97 -12.03
CA ALA A 268 13.95 -13.87 -11.07
C ALA A 268 12.59 -13.91 -10.35
N ALA A 269 11.54 -14.44 -10.99
CA ALA A 269 10.23 -14.62 -10.40
C ALA A 269 10.17 -15.79 -9.38
N ALA A 270 11.20 -16.60 -9.26
CA ALA A 270 11.27 -17.70 -8.29
C ALA A 270 11.29 -17.22 -6.82
N LEU A 271 11.60 -15.96 -6.60
CA LEU A 271 11.44 -15.26 -5.33
C LEU A 271 10.24 -14.30 -5.42
N PRO A 272 9.32 -14.28 -4.45
CA PRO A 272 8.10 -13.45 -4.52
C PRO A 272 8.34 -11.97 -4.81
N HIS A 273 9.46 -11.40 -4.32
CA HIS A 273 9.87 -10.01 -4.56
C HIS A 273 11.07 -9.89 -5.51
N GLY A 274 11.45 -11.00 -6.18
CA GLY A 274 12.54 -11.03 -7.14
C GLY A 274 13.94 -10.98 -6.52
N ASP A 275 14.94 -11.17 -7.39
CA ASP A 275 16.35 -11.04 -7.05
C ASP A 275 16.99 -9.75 -7.60
N HIS A 276 16.18 -8.88 -8.20
CA HIS A 276 16.58 -7.61 -8.83
C HIS A 276 17.62 -7.75 -9.96
N SER A 277 17.80 -8.97 -10.52
CA SER A 277 18.71 -9.17 -11.63
C SER A 277 18.19 -8.51 -12.91
N PRO A 278 19.02 -7.78 -13.67
CA PRO A 278 18.59 -7.10 -14.90
C PRO A 278 18.52 -8.06 -16.10
N ARG A 279 17.87 -9.19 -15.91
CA ARG A 279 17.73 -10.20 -16.96
C ARG A 279 16.74 -9.74 -18.03
N PRO A 280 17.09 -9.81 -19.34
CA PRO A 280 16.13 -9.58 -20.41
C PRO A 280 15.18 -10.78 -20.59
N VAL A 281 13.97 -10.49 -21.04
CA VAL A 281 12.96 -11.48 -21.41
C VAL A 281 13.50 -12.33 -22.57
N ALA A 282 13.52 -13.66 -22.41
CA ALA A 282 13.83 -14.59 -23.47
C ALA A 282 12.57 -15.37 -23.89
N LYS A 283 12.63 -15.96 -25.09
CA LYS A 283 11.59 -16.82 -25.61
C LYS A 283 11.33 -18.01 -24.67
N GLY A 284 10.07 -18.22 -24.29
CA GLY A 284 9.67 -19.27 -23.34
C GLY A 284 9.75 -18.85 -21.87
N ASP A 285 10.29 -17.68 -21.54
CA ASP A 285 10.25 -17.16 -20.17
C ASP A 285 8.81 -16.75 -19.78
N LEU A 286 8.44 -17.05 -18.56
CA LEU A 286 7.31 -16.38 -17.92
C LEU A 286 7.76 -14.99 -17.44
N LEU A 287 6.94 -14.01 -17.71
CA LEU A 287 7.02 -12.67 -17.16
C LEU A 287 5.92 -12.52 -16.10
N LEU A 288 6.31 -12.30 -14.86
CA LEU A 288 5.43 -11.94 -13.76
C LEU A 288 5.47 -10.42 -13.61
N VAL A 289 4.32 -9.78 -13.78
CA VAL A 289 4.12 -8.34 -13.55
C VAL A 289 3.14 -8.17 -12.42
N ASP A 290 3.61 -7.61 -11.33
CA ASP A 290 2.86 -7.21 -10.15
C ASP A 290 2.88 -5.69 -10.06
N THR A 291 1.71 -5.05 -10.13
CA THR A 291 1.63 -3.61 -10.36
C THR A 291 0.35 -2.99 -9.85
N GLY A 292 0.47 -1.75 -9.46
CA GLY A 292 -0.66 -0.94 -9.05
C GLY A 292 -0.41 0.56 -9.20
N ALA A 293 -1.47 1.32 -9.01
CA ALA A 293 -1.44 2.78 -9.01
C ALA A 293 -2.61 3.34 -8.20
N THR A 294 -2.61 4.64 -8.00
CA THR A 294 -3.61 5.35 -7.22
C THR A 294 -4.60 6.10 -8.10
N LEU A 295 -5.88 5.85 -7.92
CA LEU A 295 -6.98 6.63 -8.50
C LEU A 295 -7.72 7.36 -7.39
N LEU A 296 -7.68 8.70 -7.36
CA LEU A 296 -8.43 9.52 -6.40
C LEU A 296 -8.31 9.02 -4.95
N GLU A 297 -7.08 8.78 -4.49
CA GLU A 297 -6.69 8.28 -3.16
C GLU A 297 -6.82 6.76 -2.95
N TYR A 298 -7.45 5.99 -3.86
CA TYR A 298 -7.63 4.54 -3.73
C TYR A 298 -6.65 3.77 -4.60
N GLN A 299 -6.14 2.67 -4.05
CA GLN A 299 -5.09 1.86 -4.66
C GLN A 299 -5.68 0.79 -5.59
N SER A 300 -4.91 0.40 -6.59
CA SER A 300 -5.09 -0.86 -7.29
C SER A 300 -3.91 -1.78 -7.02
N ASP A 301 -4.15 -3.07 -7.15
CA ASP A 301 -3.15 -4.12 -7.08
C ASP A 301 -3.54 -5.26 -8.00
N THR A 302 -2.62 -5.70 -8.85
CA THR A 302 -2.88 -6.73 -9.85
C THR A 302 -1.60 -7.42 -10.25
N THR A 303 -1.56 -8.74 -10.10
CA THR A 303 -0.47 -9.55 -10.64
C THR A 303 -0.96 -10.38 -11.82
N ARG A 304 -0.18 -10.35 -12.91
CA ARG A 304 -0.35 -11.21 -14.08
C ARG A 304 0.95 -11.94 -14.38
N THR A 305 0.85 -13.23 -14.73
CA THR A 305 1.99 -14.02 -15.18
C THR A 305 1.69 -14.62 -16.56
N TRP A 306 2.50 -14.28 -17.56
CA TRP A 306 2.31 -14.80 -18.92
C TRP A 306 3.65 -15.01 -19.65
N CYS A 307 3.61 -15.76 -20.74
CA CYS A 307 4.76 -15.94 -21.65
C CYS A 307 4.70 -14.90 -22.77
N VAL A 308 5.74 -14.09 -22.90
CA VAL A 308 5.79 -13.01 -23.91
C VAL A 308 5.88 -13.56 -25.32
N GLU A 309 6.67 -14.60 -25.52
CA GLU A 309 6.82 -15.31 -26.81
C GLU A 309 7.13 -16.78 -26.62
N GLY A 310 6.48 -17.64 -27.39
CA GLY A 310 6.68 -19.08 -27.33
C GLY A 310 5.80 -19.77 -26.27
N GLU A 311 6.32 -20.81 -25.66
CA GLU A 311 5.65 -21.60 -24.63
C GLU A 311 6.59 -21.82 -23.45
N PRO A 312 6.12 -21.64 -22.20
CA PRO A 312 6.90 -21.96 -21.02
C PRO A 312 7.02 -23.47 -20.85
N GLY A 313 8.01 -23.92 -20.09
CA GLY A 313 8.17 -25.36 -19.80
C GLY A 313 6.93 -25.98 -19.17
N VAL A 314 6.74 -27.28 -19.34
CA VAL A 314 5.55 -28.03 -18.89
C VAL A 314 5.28 -27.84 -17.39
N GLU A 315 6.30 -27.80 -16.55
CA GLU A 315 6.16 -27.57 -15.11
C GLU A 315 5.61 -26.17 -14.83
N ALA A 316 6.10 -25.15 -15.54
CA ALA A 316 5.63 -23.77 -15.42
C ALA A 316 4.16 -23.62 -15.86
N GLN A 317 3.74 -24.30 -16.93
CA GLN A 317 2.34 -24.34 -17.35
C GLN A 317 1.44 -25.00 -16.28
N ARG A 318 1.90 -26.13 -15.70
CA ARG A 318 1.19 -26.79 -14.59
C ARG A 318 1.10 -25.89 -13.35
N ALA A 319 2.17 -25.17 -13.02
CA ALA A 319 2.20 -24.22 -11.90
C ALA A 319 1.20 -23.08 -12.14
N TRP A 320 1.14 -22.55 -13.35
CA TRP A 320 0.18 -21.52 -13.71
C TRP A 320 -1.27 -22.01 -13.51
N GLN A 321 -1.60 -23.20 -14.02
CA GLN A 321 -2.93 -23.81 -13.86
C GLN A 321 -3.27 -24.06 -12.40
N ALA A 322 -2.30 -24.54 -11.61
CA ALA A 322 -2.48 -24.78 -10.18
C ALA A 322 -2.71 -23.47 -9.41
N THR A 323 -1.96 -22.41 -9.72
CA THR A 323 -2.13 -21.07 -9.16
C THR A 323 -3.52 -20.53 -9.48
N ARG A 324 -3.95 -20.64 -10.73
CA ARG A 324 -5.30 -20.22 -11.13
C ARG A 324 -6.41 -21.01 -10.41
N SER A 325 -6.24 -22.34 -10.28
CA SER A 325 -7.18 -23.17 -9.54
C SER A 325 -7.24 -22.81 -8.05
N ALA A 326 -6.10 -22.41 -7.47
CA ALA A 326 -6.03 -21.96 -6.08
C ALA A 326 -6.75 -20.60 -5.90
N GLN A 327 -6.60 -19.69 -6.85
CA GLN A 327 -7.31 -18.40 -6.86
C GLN A 327 -8.84 -18.61 -6.92
N VAL A 328 -9.31 -19.53 -7.76
CA VAL A 328 -10.74 -19.87 -7.84
C VAL A 328 -11.23 -20.50 -6.55
N ALA A 329 -10.49 -21.48 -6.00
CA ALA A 329 -10.87 -22.15 -4.76
C ALA A 329 -10.96 -21.20 -3.55
N ALA A 330 -10.03 -20.24 -3.47
CA ALA A 330 -10.09 -19.16 -2.50
C ALA A 330 -11.34 -18.31 -2.68
N PHE A 331 -11.57 -17.82 -3.90
CA PHE A 331 -12.71 -16.97 -4.23
C PHE A 331 -14.05 -17.63 -3.88
N GLU A 332 -14.23 -18.89 -4.23
CA GLU A 332 -15.44 -19.67 -3.94
C GLU A 332 -15.68 -19.90 -2.44
N SER A 333 -14.64 -19.76 -1.61
CA SER A 333 -14.74 -19.88 -0.15
C SER A 333 -15.14 -18.58 0.55
N ILE A 334 -15.05 -17.42 -0.14
CA ILE A 334 -15.33 -16.10 0.44
C ILE A 334 -16.84 -15.92 0.61
N ARG A 335 -17.27 -15.64 1.85
CA ARG A 335 -18.65 -15.21 2.17
C ARG A 335 -18.69 -14.54 3.56
N PRO A 336 -19.70 -13.72 3.84
CA PRO A 336 -19.87 -13.16 5.19
C PRO A 336 -19.91 -14.24 6.27
N GLY A 337 -19.29 -13.94 7.41
CA GLY A 337 -19.26 -14.85 8.55
C GLY A 337 -18.12 -15.88 8.54
N VAL A 338 -17.37 -15.99 7.45
CA VAL A 338 -16.20 -16.88 7.36
C VAL A 338 -14.95 -16.17 7.86
N PRO A 339 -14.10 -16.79 8.69
CA PRO A 339 -12.82 -16.19 9.09
C PRO A 339 -11.82 -16.17 7.92
N CYS A 340 -11.01 -15.11 7.84
CA CYS A 340 -10.02 -14.92 6.76
C CYS A 340 -9.08 -16.12 6.57
N ARG A 341 -8.67 -16.81 7.66
CA ARG A 341 -7.84 -18.02 7.57
C ARG A 341 -8.46 -19.15 6.74
N THR A 342 -9.78 -19.21 6.65
CA THR A 342 -10.46 -20.25 5.86
C THR A 342 -10.23 -20.06 4.37
N VAL A 343 -10.17 -18.82 3.91
CA VAL A 343 -9.89 -18.46 2.52
C VAL A 343 -8.45 -18.81 2.15
N ASP A 344 -7.49 -18.46 3.02
CA ASP A 344 -6.08 -18.85 2.86
C ASP A 344 -5.92 -20.39 2.82
N ALA A 345 -6.60 -21.09 3.70
CA ALA A 345 -6.57 -22.57 3.73
C ALA A 345 -7.15 -23.21 2.45
N ALA A 346 -8.17 -22.62 1.83
CA ALA A 346 -8.77 -23.11 0.59
C ALA A 346 -7.77 -23.04 -0.58
N ALA A 347 -7.03 -21.96 -0.71
CA ALA A 347 -5.98 -21.81 -1.73
C ALA A 347 -4.86 -22.84 -1.51
N ARG A 348 -4.35 -22.98 -0.27
CA ARG A 348 -3.29 -23.93 0.07
C ARG A 348 -3.70 -25.38 -0.22
N ALA A 349 -4.91 -25.76 0.15
CA ALA A 349 -5.44 -27.09 -0.13
C ALA A 349 -5.58 -27.35 -1.65
N SER A 350 -5.88 -26.34 -2.46
CA SER A 350 -5.91 -26.47 -3.92
C SER A 350 -4.52 -26.71 -4.51
N LEU A 351 -3.50 -25.96 -4.04
CA LEU A 351 -2.10 -26.17 -4.45
C LEU A 351 -1.58 -27.57 -4.04
N GLU A 352 -1.93 -28.03 -2.84
CA GLU A 352 -1.58 -29.37 -2.36
C GLU A 352 -2.17 -30.47 -3.25
N ARG A 353 -3.46 -30.39 -3.58
CA ARG A 353 -4.10 -31.33 -4.52
C ARG A 353 -3.46 -31.30 -5.91
N SER A 354 -2.91 -30.17 -6.31
CA SER A 354 -2.20 -29.99 -7.59
C SER A 354 -0.76 -30.50 -7.55
N GLY A 355 -0.26 -30.96 -6.39
CA GLY A 355 1.07 -31.53 -6.22
C GLY A 355 2.18 -30.51 -6.03
N PHE A 356 1.87 -29.27 -5.61
CA PHE A 356 2.85 -28.19 -5.40
C PHE A 356 3.31 -28.04 -3.94
N GLY A 357 2.98 -28.98 -3.07
CA GLY A 357 3.34 -28.99 -1.65
C GLY A 357 2.13 -28.70 -0.76
N ALA A 358 2.32 -28.79 0.56
CA ALA A 358 1.28 -28.59 1.57
C ALA A 358 1.54 -27.31 2.39
N GLY A 359 0.50 -26.64 2.81
CA GLY A 359 0.57 -25.49 3.72
C GLY A 359 1.51 -24.40 3.18
N TYR A 360 2.41 -23.89 4.03
CA TYR A 360 3.37 -22.84 3.66
C TYR A 360 4.52 -23.33 2.77
N ALA A 361 4.68 -24.64 2.56
CA ALA A 361 5.59 -25.15 1.53
C ALA A 361 4.98 -25.03 0.11
N ALA A 362 3.64 -24.98 0.01
CA ALA A 362 2.94 -24.73 -1.26
C ALA A 362 2.90 -23.25 -1.61
N LEU A 363 2.49 -22.42 -0.65
CA LEU A 363 2.38 -20.96 -0.76
C LEU A 363 3.18 -20.33 0.38
N THR A 364 4.32 -19.71 0.07
CA THR A 364 5.29 -19.26 1.06
C THR A 364 4.89 -17.97 1.78
N HIS A 365 3.98 -17.21 1.21
CA HIS A 365 3.43 -15.98 1.77
C HIS A 365 1.94 -16.14 2.14
N ARG A 366 1.32 -15.12 2.70
CA ARG A 366 -0.14 -15.06 2.90
C ARG A 366 -0.85 -15.07 1.55
N LEU A 367 -2.11 -15.51 1.53
CA LEU A 367 -2.89 -15.50 0.30
C LEU A 367 -3.26 -14.09 -0.19
N GLY A 368 -3.36 -13.12 0.74
CA GLY A 368 -3.73 -11.77 0.36
C GLY A 368 -3.82 -10.80 1.54
N HIS A 369 -4.07 -9.56 1.22
CA HIS A 369 -4.15 -8.42 2.13
C HIS A 369 -5.36 -7.55 1.81
N GLY A 370 -5.86 -6.81 2.80
CA GLY A 370 -6.82 -5.75 2.57
C GLY A 370 -6.24 -4.65 1.68
N ILE A 371 -7.10 -3.98 0.93
CA ILE A 371 -6.73 -2.87 0.07
C ILE A 371 -7.78 -1.77 0.13
N GLY A 372 -7.33 -0.53 0.04
CA GLY A 372 -8.19 0.65 0.07
C GLY A 372 -7.41 1.90 -0.29
N MET A 373 -7.25 2.81 0.67
CA MET A 373 -6.34 3.95 0.53
C MET A 373 -4.87 3.54 0.70
N GLU A 374 -4.60 2.38 1.30
CA GLU A 374 -3.29 1.76 1.35
C GLU A 374 -3.28 0.52 0.44
N GLY A 375 -2.14 0.24 -0.18
CA GLY A 375 -1.96 -1.00 -0.95
C GLY A 375 -2.13 -2.22 -0.05
N HIS A 376 -1.58 -2.16 1.17
CA HIS A 376 -1.76 -3.18 2.20
C HIS A 376 -2.40 -2.57 3.44
N GLU A 377 -3.60 -3.02 3.78
CA GLU A 377 -4.30 -2.67 5.03
C GLU A 377 -5.01 -3.90 5.61
N ASP A 378 -5.48 -3.81 6.86
CA ASP A 378 -6.29 -4.88 7.45
C ASP A 378 -7.65 -5.06 6.72
N PRO A 379 -8.19 -6.33 6.70
CA PRO A 379 -7.64 -7.57 7.23
C PRO A 379 -6.75 -8.33 6.22
N TYR A 380 -6.20 -9.47 6.66
CA TYR A 380 -5.34 -10.31 5.83
C TYR A 380 -5.89 -11.72 5.64
N PHE A 381 -5.79 -12.27 4.42
CA PHE A 381 -5.97 -13.70 4.18
C PHE A 381 -4.68 -14.43 4.53
N ASP A 382 -4.54 -14.82 5.79
CA ASP A 382 -3.44 -15.63 6.28
C ASP A 382 -3.93 -16.72 7.24
N GLY A 383 -3.10 -17.75 7.47
CA GLY A 383 -3.47 -18.92 8.27
C GLY A 383 -3.71 -18.65 9.76
N GLY A 384 -3.36 -17.45 10.27
CA GLY A 384 -3.58 -17.03 11.66
C GLY A 384 -4.74 -16.05 11.86
N SER A 385 -5.32 -15.54 10.78
CA SER A 385 -6.32 -14.46 10.85
C SER A 385 -7.70 -14.98 11.27
N GLU A 386 -8.13 -14.54 12.44
CA GLU A 386 -9.47 -14.80 12.99
C GLU A 386 -10.51 -13.74 12.60
N VAL A 387 -10.12 -12.73 11.81
CA VAL A 387 -11.04 -11.68 11.38
C VAL A 387 -12.15 -12.29 10.55
N ILE A 388 -13.39 -11.99 10.93
CA ILE A 388 -14.59 -12.48 10.26
C ILE A 388 -14.92 -11.57 9.09
N LEU A 389 -15.05 -12.15 7.91
CA LEU A 389 -15.43 -11.43 6.70
C LEU A 389 -16.81 -10.81 6.81
N ALA A 390 -16.93 -9.57 6.38
CA ALA A 390 -18.16 -8.81 6.33
C ALA A 390 -18.33 -8.13 4.97
N PRO A 391 -19.56 -7.86 4.52
CA PRO A 391 -19.82 -7.16 3.27
C PRO A 391 -19.08 -5.83 3.18
N GLY A 392 -18.57 -5.49 2.01
CA GLY A 392 -17.77 -4.30 1.74
C GLY A 392 -16.27 -4.47 2.01
N MET A 393 -15.81 -5.55 2.63
CA MET A 393 -14.37 -5.81 2.77
C MET A 393 -13.76 -6.13 1.40
N THR A 394 -12.63 -5.46 1.09
CA THR A 394 -11.86 -5.66 -0.14
C THR A 394 -10.48 -6.21 0.18
N LEU A 395 -10.08 -7.28 -0.50
CA LEU A 395 -8.79 -7.95 -0.27
C LEU A 395 -8.18 -8.40 -1.59
N SER A 396 -6.88 -8.55 -1.65
CA SER A 396 -6.21 -9.28 -2.74
C SER A 396 -6.44 -10.79 -2.59
N ASN A 397 -6.48 -11.48 -3.73
CA ASN A 397 -6.51 -12.94 -3.82
C ASN A 397 -5.38 -13.33 -4.79
N GLU A 398 -4.19 -13.62 -4.22
CA GLU A 398 -2.91 -13.66 -4.91
C GLU A 398 -2.09 -14.94 -4.64
N PRO A 399 -2.64 -16.13 -4.87
CA PRO A 399 -1.84 -17.33 -4.72
C PRO A 399 -0.64 -17.34 -5.68
N GLY A 400 0.45 -18.00 -5.27
CA GLY A 400 1.64 -18.13 -6.09
C GLY A 400 2.36 -19.46 -5.90
N VAL A 401 3.06 -19.90 -6.93
CA VAL A 401 3.97 -21.06 -6.95
C VAL A 401 5.35 -20.60 -7.39
N TYR A 402 6.36 -20.87 -6.59
CA TYR A 402 7.72 -20.43 -6.80
C TYR A 402 8.68 -21.61 -6.83
N ARG A 403 9.51 -21.72 -7.88
CA ARG A 403 10.52 -22.77 -8.07
C ARG A 403 11.90 -22.11 -8.16
N GLU A 404 12.62 -22.14 -7.05
CA GLU A 404 13.93 -21.52 -6.93
C GLU A 404 14.84 -21.87 -8.13
N GLY A 405 15.48 -20.86 -8.70
CA GLY A 405 16.35 -20.96 -9.87
C GLY A 405 15.65 -21.27 -11.20
N SER A 406 14.31 -21.32 -11.24
CA SER A 406 13.55 -21.71 -12.43
C SER A 406 12.49 -20.67 -12.83
N PHE A 407 11.40 -20.53 -12.06
CA PHE A 407 10.30 -19.62 -12.37
C PHE A 407 9.47 -19.30 -11.12
N GLY A 408 8.65 -18.26 -11.23
CA GLY A 408 7.54 -17.98 -10.33
C GLY A 408 6.27 -17.68 -11.10
N VAL A 409 5.15 -18.03 -10.51
CA VAL A 409 3.80 -17.71 -10.99
C VAL A 409 3.02 -17.10 -9.84
N ARG A 410 2.46 -15.92 -10.01
CA ARG A 410 1.43 -15.30 -9.16
C ARG A 410 0.33 -14.75 -10.05
N ILE A 411 -0.90 -14.93 -9.65
CA ILE A 411 -2.08 -14.38 -10.31
C ILE A 411 -2.91 -13.73 -9.22
N GLU A 412 -3.22 -12.46 -9.39
CA GLU A 412 -3.86 -11.64 -8.38
C GLU A 412 -4.97 -10.80 -8.95
N ASP A 413 -6.08 -10.78 -8.26
CA ASP A 413 -7.18 -9.84 -8.44
C ASP A 413 -7.73 -9.40 -7.09
N ILE A 414 -8.26 -8.17 -7.05
CA ILE A 414 -8.97 -7.69 -5.87
C ILE A 414 -10.39 -8.27 -5.87
N VAL A 415 -10.78 -8.76 -4.70
CA VAL A 415 -12.12 -9.27 -4.42
C VAL A 415 -12.82 -8.39 -3.40
N VAL A 416 -14.15 -8.34 -3.47
CA VAL A 416 -15.01 -7.70 -2.46
C VAL A 416 -15.98 -8.73 -1.90
N VAL A 417 -16.13 -8.73 -0.58
CA VAL A 417 -17.15 -9.53 0.10
C VAL A 417 -18.52 -8.89 -0.14
N THR A 418 -19.47 -9.65 -0.68
CA THR A 418 -20.86 -9.23 -0.89
C THR A 418 -21.76 -9.76 0.23
N ASP A 419 -23.07 -9.46 0.22
CA ASP A 419 -24.00 -9.97 1.21
C ASP A 419 -24.13 -11.50 1.22
N THR A 420 -23.82 -12.17 0.12
CA THR A 420 -24.00 -13.64 -0.04
C THR A 420 -22.77 -14.42 -0.43
N GLY A 421 -21.69 -13.74 -0.82
CA GLY A 421 -20.45 -14.36 -1.34
C GLY A 421 -19.37 -13.34 -1.60
N ALA A 422 -18.84 -13.35 -2.81
CA ALA A 422 -17.83 -12.38 -3.26
C ALA A 422 -18.06 -11.97 -4.72
N ASP A 423 -17.53 -10.80 -5.07
CA ASP A 423 -17.33 -10.35 -6.44
C ASP A 423 -15.85 -9.98 -6.63
N HIS A 424 -15.40 -9.81 -7.86
CA HIS A 424 -14.01 -9.43 -8.17
C HIS A 424 -13.97 -8.20 -9.07
N PHE A 425 -12.86 -7.47 -9.04
CA PHE A 425 -12.68 -6.26 -9.83
C PHE A 425 -11.95 -6.55 -11.13
N GLY A 426 -12.60 -6.19 -12.26
CA GLY A 426 -12.07 -6.41 -13.60
C GLY A 426 -12.15 -7.86 -14.08
N ALA A 427 -11.37 -8.20 -15.11
CA ALA A 427 -11.36 -9.51 -15.74
C ALA A 427 -10.28 -10.41 -15.15
N TRP A 428 -10.60 -11.70 -14.98
CA TRP A 428 -9.65 -12.69 -14.54
C TRP A 428 -8.71 -13.11 -15.68
N GLN A 429 -7.44 -13.31 -15.37
CA GLN A 429 -6.53 -13.95 -16.31
C GLN A 429 -6.91 -15.42 -16.50
N THR A 430 -7.14 -15.84 -17.74
CA THR A 430 -7.63 -17.18 -18.06
C THR A 430 -6.60 -18.08 -18.72
N ASP A 431 -5.51 -17.50 -19.22
CA ASP A 431 -4.47 -18.23 -19.94
C ASP A 431 -3.07 -17.60 -19.67
N TRP A 432 -2.05 -18.46 -19.64
CA TRP A 432 -0.65 -18.04 -19.53
C TRP A 432 -0.08 -17.41 -20.81
N ARG A 433 -0.82 -17.44 -21.92
CA ARG A 433 -0.42 -16.81 -23.20
C ARG A 433 -0.73 -15.32 -23.27
N SER A 434 -1.61 -14.86 -22.38
CA SER A 434 -2.05 -13.47 -22.33
C SER A 434 -2.28 -13.02 -20.90
N PRO A 435 -1.98 -11.76 -20.56
CA PRO A 435 -2.37 -11.21 -19.25
C PRO A 435 -3.86 -10.81 -19.18
N ALA A 436 -4.62 -10.97 -20.27
CA ALA A 436 -6.05 -10.64 -20.38
C ALA A 436 -6.93 -11.84 -20.00
#